data_e210cabaf21b34010f2ff8e362e22169
#
_entry.id   e210cabaf21b34010f2ff8e362e22169
#
_cell.length_a   1.000
_cell.length_b   1.000
_cell.length_c   1.000
_cell.angle_alpha   90.00
_cell.angle_beta   90.00
_cell.angle_gamma   90.00
#
_symmetry.space_group_name_H-M   'P 1'
#
loop_
_entity.id
_entity.type
_entity.pdbx_description
1 polymer ?
#
loop_
_entity_poly.entity_id
_entity_poly.type
_entity_poly.pdbx_seq_one_letter_code
_entity_poly.pdbx_strand_id
1 'polypeptide(L)'
;MATRLVIVGLPGSGKTTVFNALTRADAKTGGFGAASDEPNLANVKVPDPRLDLLTDMFKPERKVQADVQYYDVAGIAKGIAEKGMSGALLNHLAQAEALIHVVRAFEDDDLPHPDGSIDPMRDIETINLEFAFSDLAIIEKRLQRLEAQIPKMRGAEKEAYEREQVVLTGLKDALEQDQPLRDVVPTLDPDDRKLLSGFGLLSAKPLLILLNTGESQLGAPSDALVAEARERFAGDNVAVDALSGQIEMEIGRLDTESAEIFMADLGIEESSLGRIIRVSFDLLGLMPFFTVGPDECRAWTVEQGVTAVEAAGAIHSDIQRGFIRAEVVAYDDMIAAGTLAQAKALGTFRREGKTYIVQSGDIINFLFNV
;
A
#
# COMPACT_ATOMS: atom_id res chain seq x y z
N MET A 1 3.74 -11.76 6.67
CA MET A 1 2.32 -11.83 6.27
C MET A 1 2.21 -11.14 4.93
N ALA A 2 1.27 -11.53 4.05
CA ALA A 2 1.10 -10.82 2.79
C ALA A 2 0.47 -9.45 3.07
N THR A 3 1.04 -8.40 2.51
CA THR A 3 0.61 -7.02 2.71
C THR A 3 -0.66 -6.73 1.93
N ARG A 4 -1.69 -6.18 2.58
CA ARG A 4 -3.05 -6.01 2.05
C ARG A 4 -3.31 -4.57 1.66
N LEU A 5 -3.58 -4.35 0.38
CA LEU A 5 -4.05 -3.09 -0.18
C LEU A 5 -5.52 -3.22 -0.55
N VAL A 6 -6.37 -2.34 -0.02
CA VAL A 6 -7.80 -2.38 -0.32
C VAL A 6 -8.17 -1.21 -1.23
N ILE A 7 -8.80 -1.55 -2.37
CA ILE A 7 -9.27 -0.58 -3.35
C ILE A 7 -10.64 -0.07 -2.92
N VAL A 8 -10.76 1.24 -2.77
CA VAL A 8 -11.97 1.94 -2.34
C VAL A 8 -12.34 3.05 -3.34
N GLY A 9 -13.53 3.60 -3.23
CA GLY A 9 -13.99 4.74 -4.04
C GLY A 9 -15.50 4.71 -4.24
N LEU A 10 -16.04 5.76 -4.80
CA LEU A 10 -17.46 5.89 -5.08
C LEU A 10 -17.97 4.85 -6.10
N PRO A 11 -19.27 4.53 -6.14
CA PRO A 11 -19.84 3.74 -7.21
C PRO A 11 -19.55 4.36 -8.58
N GLY A 12 -19.17 3.54 -9.56
CA GLY A 12 -18.85 4.01 -10.91
C GLY A 12 -17.46 4.65 -11.07
N SER A 13 -16.58 4.64 -10.06
CA SER A 13 -15.22 5.18 -10.20
C SER A 13 -14.24 4.29 -10.99
N GLY A 14 -14.65 3.07 -11.35
CA GLY A 14 -13.81 2.14 -12.11
C GLY A 14 -12.90 1.26 -11.25
N LYS A 15 -13.20 1.05 -9.96
CA LYS A 15 -12.43 0.20 -9.03
C LYS A 15 -12.10 -1.18 -9.58
N THR A 16 -13.13 -1.90 -10.04
CA THR A 16 -12.96 -3.25 -10.57
C THR A 16 -12.17 -3.25 -11.88
N THR A 17 -12.30 -2.22 -12.70
CA THR A 17 -11.47 -2.05 -13.90
C THR A 17 -10.00 -1.86 -13.53
N VAL A 18 -9.71 -0.99 -12.57
CA VAL A 18 -8.36 -0.78 -12.01
C VAL A 18 -7.83 -2.05 -11.37
N PHE A 19 -8.65 -2.76 -10.58
CA PHE A 19 -8.27 -4.05 -10.01
C PHE A 19 -7.89 -5.07 -11.10
N ASN A 20 -8.71 -5.21 -12.15
CA ASN A 20 -8.43 -6.11 -13.28
C ASN A 20 -7.15 -5.73 -14.01
N ALA A 21 -6.92 -4.43 -14.24
CA ALA A 21 -5.69 -3.93 -14.83
C ALA A 21 -4.46 -4.30 -13.98
N LEU A 22 -4.47 -3.98 -12.68
CA LEU A 22 -3.36 -4.26 -11.77
C LEU A 22 -3.06 -5.75 -11.61
N THR A 23 -4.09 -6.59 -11.63
CA THR A 23 -3.98 -8.01 -11.26
C THR A 23 -3.99 -8.95 -12.46
N ARG A 24 -4.28 -8.45 -13.65
CA ARG A 24 -4.60 -9.24 -14.86
C ARG A 24 -5.71 -10.27 -14.61
N ALA A 25 -6.67 -9.92 -13.75
CA ALA A 25 -7.83 -10.73 -13.43
C ALA A 25 -9.01 -10.38 -14.35
N ASP A 26 -9.99 -11.25 -14.40
CA ASP A 26 -11.25 -11.07 -15.13
C ASP A 26 -12.45 -10.94 -14.18
N ALA A 27 -12.30 -10.17 -13.09
CA ALA A 27 -13.43 -9.86 -12.24
C ALA A 27 -14.49 -9.08 -13.04
N LYS A 28 -15.77 -9.42 -12.84
CA LYS A 28 -16.86 -8.81 -13.62
C LYS A 28 -16.94 -7.31 -13.37
N THR A 29 -16.71 -6.54 -14.42
CA THR A 29 -16.89 -5.09 -14.45
C THR A 29 -18.32 -4.76 -14.90
N GLY A 30 -18.98 -3.86 -14.17
CA GLY A 30 -20.28 -3.33 -14.58
C GLY A 30 -21.49 -4.10 -14.01
N GLY A 31 -22.42 -3.33 -13.46
CA GLY A 31 -23.74 -3.77 -13.00
C GLY A 31 -24.10 -3.17 -11.65
N PHE A 32 -24.99 -2.18 -11.64
CA PHE A 32 -25.75 -1.85 -10.45
C PHE A 32 -26.54 -3.11 -10.02
N GLY A 33 -26.09 -3.83 -8.97
CA GLY A 33 -27.01 -4.79 -8.38
C GLY A 33 -26.52 -6.15 -7.92
N ALA A 34 -25.23 -6.49 -7.99
CA ALA A 34 -24.73 -7.73 -7.39
C ALA A 34 -23.31 -7.55 -6.85
N ALA A 35 -23.16 -6.71 -5.81
CA ALA A 35 -21.97 -6.77 -4.98
C ALA A 35 -22.04 -8.11 -4.24
N SER A 36 -21.19 -9.07 -4.58
CA SER A 36 -20.94 -10.18 -3.68
C SER A 36 -20.32 -9.59 -2.41
N ASP A 37 -20.75 -10.04 -1.24
CA ASP A 37 -20.16 -9.64 0.05
C ASP A 37 -18.68 -10.09 0.17
N GLU A 38 -18.21 -10.92 -0.75
CA GLU A 38 -16.82 -11.38 -0.83
C GLU A 38 -16.01 -10.49 -1.78
N PRO A 39 -14.87 -9.92 -1.31
CA PRO A 39 -14.00 -9.12 -2.15
C PRO A 39 -13.28 -9.98 -3.18
N ASN A 40 -13.00 -9.39 -4.36
CA ASN A 40 -12.03 -9.98 -5.28
C ASN A 40 -10.63 -9.84 -4.69
N LEU A 41 -9.86 -10.92 -4.71
CA LEU A 41 -8.49 -10.96 -4.16
C LEU A 41 -7.51 -11.40 -5.25
N ALA A 42 -6.39 -10.70 -5.37
CA ALA A 42 -5.28 -11.15 -6.20
C ALA A 42 -3.92 -10.77 -5.62
N ASN A 43 -2.93 -11.64 -5.85
CA ASN A 43 -1.53 -11.37 -5.57
C ASN A 43 -0.86 -10.80 -6.83
N VAL A 44 -0.19 -9.68 -6.68
CA VAL A 44 0.49 -8.97 -7.77
C VAL A 44 1.99 -8.94 -7.47
N LYS A 45 2.80 -9.28 -8.46
CA LYS A 45 4.25 -9.21 -8.37
C LYS A 45 4.72 -7.76 -8.49
N VAL A 46 5.64 -7.37 -7.60
CA VAL A 46 6.26 -6.04 -7.61
C VAL A 46 7.42 -6.05 -8.61
N PRO A 47 7.35 -5.28 -9.71
CA PRO A 47 8.43 -5.17 -10.65
C PRO A 47 9.63 -4.46 -10.01
N ASP A 48 10.81 -5.08 -10.09
CA ASP A 48 12.05 -4.47 -9.62
C ASP A 48 13.18 -4.73 -10.63
N PRO A 49 13.60 -3.68 -11.41
CA PRO A 49 14.66 -3.82 -12.39
C PRO A 49 15.99 -4.31 -11.79
N ARG A 50 16.22 -4.07 -10.49
CA ARG A 50 17.42 -4.55 -9.80
C ARG A 50 17.46 -6.07 -9.71
N LEU A 51 16.30 -6.70 -9.44
CA LEU A 51 16.20 -8.16 -9.44
C LEU A 51 16.42 -8.75 -10.83
N ASP A 52 16.00 -8.04 -11.90
CA ASP A 52 16.21 -8.46 -13.28
C ASP A 52 17.69 -8.53 -13.61
N LEU A 53 18.43 -7.46 -13.31
CA LEU A 53 19.88 -7.40 -13.51
C LEU A 53 20.64 -8.46 -12.67
N LEU A 54 20.22 -8.66 -11.41
CA LEU A 54 20.79 -9.73 -10.58
C LEU A 54 20.51 -11.12 -11.16
N THR A 55 19.33 -11.33 -11.70
CA THR A 55 18.96 -12.60 -12.37
C THR A 55 19.84 -12.85 -13.58
N ASP A 56 20.09 -11.84 -14.41
CA ASP A 56 20.98 -11.94 -15.58
C ASP A 56 22.43 -12.19 -15.18
N MET A 57 22.86 -11.62 -14.06
CA MET A 57 24.22 -11.78 -13.54
C MET A 57 24.47 -13.18 -12.95
N PHE A 58 23.55 -13.67 -12.11
CA PHE A 58 23.72 -14.94 -11.39
C PHE A 58 23.16 -16.16 -12.14
N LYS A 59 22.29 -15.95 -13.14
CA LYS A 59 21.63 -17.01 -13.95
C LYS A 59 21.06 -18.14 -13.11
N PRO A 60 20.17 -17.81 -12.13
CA PRO A 60 19.59 -18.80 -11.26
C PRO A 60 18.57 -19.66 -11.99
N GLU A 61 18.20 -20.79 -11.41
CA GLU A 61 17.09 -21.62 -11.91
C GLU A 61 15.73 -20.90 -11.78
N ARG A 62 15.58 -20.04 -10.76
CA ARG A 62 14.32 -19.32 -10.49
C ARG A 62 14.56 -17.86 -10.13
N LYS A 63 13.65 -17.01 -10.63
CA LYS A 63 13.50 -15.60 -10.22
C LYS A 63 12.21 -15.48 -9.41
N VAL A 64 12.28 -14.91 -8.20
CA VAL A 64 11.12 -14.72 -7.33
C VAL A 64 11.02 -13.26 -6.92
N GLN A 65 9.99 -12.58 -7.42
CA GLN A 65 9.68 -11.19 -7.11
C GLN A 65 8.94 -11.09 -5.77
N ALA A 66 9.03 -9.92 -5.12
CA ALA A 66 8.13 -9.54 -4.04
C ALA A 66 6.68 -9.53 -4.54
N ASP A 67 5.72 -9.66 -3.62
CA ASP A 67 4.30 -9.60 -3.96
C ASP A 67 3.50 -8.79 -2.94
N VAL A 68 2.42 -8.19 -3.42
CA VAL A 68 1.41 -7.50 -2.64
C VAL A 68 0.03 -8.05 -2.96
N GLN A 69 -0.89 -7.97 -2.01
CA GLN A 69 -2.28 -8.41 -2.18
C GLN A 69 -3.20 -7.21 -2.40
N TYR A 70 -3.96 -7.25 -3.48
CA TYR A 70 -5.00 -6.28 -3.77
C TYR A 70 -6.37 -6.89 -3.49
N TYR A 71 -7.23 -6.10 -2.84
CA TYR A 71 -8.61 -6.45 -2.53
C TYR A 71 -9.52 -5.42 -3.19
N ASP A 72 -10.39 -5.86 -4.10
CA ASP A 72 -11.47 -5.03 -4.64
C ASP A 72 -12.72 -5.25 -3.79
N VAL A 73 -13.14 -4.23 -3.09
CA VAL A 73 -14.34 -4.25 -2.24
C VAL A 73 -15.49 -3.47 -2.89
N ALA A 74 -16.70 -3.74 -2.48
CA ALA A 74 -17.88 -2.98 -2.92
C ALA A 74 -17.67 -1.47 -2.71
N GLY A 75 -18.22 -0.66 -3.63
CA GLY A 75 -18.08 0.80 -3.58
C GLY A 75 -18.60 1.40 -2.28
N ILE A 76 -17.84 2.36 -1.76
CA ILE A 76 -18.28 3.17 -0.61
C ILE A 76 -19.35 4.15 -1.11
N ALA A 77 -20.58 3.98 -0.66
CA ALA A 77 -21.67 4.90 -0.98
C ALA A 77 -21.56 6.16 -0.11
N LYS A 78 -21.99 7.31 -0.64
CA LYS A 78 -22.13 8.55 0.12
C LYS A 78 -23.16 8.39 1.24
N GLY A 79 -22.89 8.99 2.40
CA GLY A 79 -23.78 8.91 3.57
C GLY A 79 -23.63 7.61 4.36
N ILE A 80 -22.52 6.93 4.24
CA ILE A 80 -22.17 5.76 5.07
C ILE A 80 -22.09 6.16 6.55
N ALA A 81 -21.67 7.37 6.84
CA ALA A 81 -21.67 7.89 8.22
C ALA A 81 -23.05 7.85 8.89
N GLU A 82 -24.14 8.07 8.13
CA GLU A 82 -25.50 8.02 8.64
C GLU A 82 -26.08 6.59 8.71
N LYS A 83 -25.75 5.74 7.74
CA LYS A 83 -26.29 4.37 7.60
C LYS A 83 -25.39 3.28 8.16
N GLY A 84 -24.10 3.61 8.40
CA GLY A 84 -23.06 2.66 8.77
C GLY A 84 -22.54 1.84 7.58
N MET A 85 -21.24 1.54 7.56
CA MET A 85 -20.68 0.53 6.66
C MET A 85 -21.17 -0.86 7.09
N SER A 86 -21.37 -1.77 6.13
CA SER A 86 -21.61 -3.17 6.49
C SER A 86 -20.44 -3.69 7.34
N GLY A 87 -20.73 -4.53 8.33
CA GLY A 87 -19.70 -5.08 9.20
C GLY A 87 -18.62 -5.85 8.41
N ALA A 88 -18.99 -6.46 7.28
CA ALA A 88 -18.06 -7.14 6.39
C ALA A 88 -17.09 -6.15 5.71
N LEU A 89 -17.60 -5.04 5.16
CA LEU A 89 -16.78 -4.00 4.54
C LEU A 89 -15.84 -3.36 5.56
N LEU A 90 -16.34 -2.99 6.74
CA LEU A 90 -15.51 -2.45 7.82
C LEU A 90 -14.38 -3.40 8.22
N ASN A 91 -14.64 -4.70 8.30
CA ASN A 91 -13.62 -5.69 8.63
C ASN A 91 -12.53 -5.76 7.56
N HIS A 92 -12.87 -5.72 6.27
CA HIS A 92 -11.89 -5.70 5.19
C HIS A 92 -11.05 -4.44 5.23
N LEU A 93 -11.68 -3.26 5.39
CA LEU A 93 -10.98 -1.98 5.49
C LEU A 93 -10.11 -1.89 6.75
N ALA A 94 -10.58 -2.37 7.89
CA ALA A 94 -9.82 -2.40 9.15
C ALA A 94 -8.54 -3.24 9.05
N GLN A 95 -8.57 -4.35 8.29
CA GLN A 95 -7.42 -5.23 8.08
C GLN A 95 -6.46 -4.77 6.97
N ALA A 96 -6.80 -3.73 6.22
CA ALA A 96 -5.91 -3.16 5.21
C ALA A 96 -4.70 -2.49 5.87
N GLU A 97 -3.51 -2.63 5.29
CA GLU A 97 -2.34 -1.87 5.66
C GLU A 97 -2.30 -0.51 4.97
N ALA A 98 -2.85 -0.39 3.76
CA ALA A 98 -3.09 0.89 3.08
C ALA A 98 -4.34 0.81 2.21
N LEU A 99 -4.85 1.99 1.83
CA LEU A 99 -6.02 2.14 0.98
C LEU A 99 -5.63 2.73 -0.37
N ILE A 100 -6.27 2.26 -1.44
CA ILE A 100 -6.18 2.83 -2.79
C ILE A 100 -7.53 3.44 -3.11
N HIS A 101 -7.61 4.76 -3.11
CA HIS A 101 -8.81 5.48 -3.45
C HIS A 101 -8.86 5.75 -4.94
N VAL A 102 -9.64 4.93 -5.68
CA VAL A 102 -9.89 5.13 -7.10
C VAL A 102 -10.94 6.22 -7.27
N VAL A 103 -10.53 7.31 -7.91
CA VAL A 103 -11.33 8.52 -8.13
C VAL A 103 -11.66 8.63 -9.61
N ARG A 104 -12.93 8.84 -9.92
CA ARG A 104 -13.38 9.02 -11.31
C ARG A 104 -12.97 10.38 -11.84
N ALA A 105 -12.20 10.38 -12.92
CA ALA A 105 -11.86 11.58 -13.70
C ALA A 105 -12.28 11.45 -15.18
N PHE A 106 -12.78 10.29 -15.61
CA PHE A 106 -13.24 10.03 -16.98
C PHE A 106 -14.74 10.34 -17.18
N GLU A 107 -15.09 10.74 -18.38
CA GLU A 107 -16.48 10.90 -18.81
C GLU A 107 -17.02 9.57 -19.37
N ASP A 108 -18.27 9.27 -19.08
CA ASP A 108 -19.01 8.11 -19.61
C ASP A 108 -20.50 8.43 -19.50
N ASP A 109 -21.15 8.62 -20.64
CA ASP A 109 -22.56 9.00 -20.74
C ASP A 109 -23.50 7.87 -20.27
N ASP A 110 -23.07 6.62 -20.37
CA ASP A 110 -23.83 5.44 -19.95
C ASP A 110 -23.73 5.19 -18.44
N LEU A 111 -22.81 5.86 -17.76
CA LEU A 111 -22.55 5.68 -16.33
C LEU A 111 -22.75 7.01 -15.57
N PRO A 112 -23.96 7.33 -15.12
CA PRO A 112 -24.22 8.58 -14.40
C PRO A 112 -23.40 8.63 -13.09
N HIS A 113 -22.85 9.82 -12.78
CA HIS A 113 -22.15 10.04 -11.53
C HIS A 113 -23.15 10.18 -10.39
N PRO A 114 -22.91 9.61 -9.18
CA PRO A 114 -23.83 9.71 -8.03
C PRO A 114 -24.20 11.15 -7.66
N ASP A 115 -23.27 12.10 -7.80
CA ASP A 115 -23.47 13.53 -7.52
C ASP A 115 -23.84 14.37 -8.77
N GLY A 116 -24.16 13.73 -9.89
CA GLY A 116 -24.61 14.38 -11.13
C GLY A 116 -23.52 15.05 -11.96
N SER A 117 -22.29 15.18 -11.46
CA SER A 117 -21.14 15.74 -12.19
C SER A 117 -19.84 15.06 -11.77
N ILE A 118 -18.87 15.00 -12.68
CA ILE A 118 -17.52 14.51 -12.40
C ILE A 118 -16.73 15.66 -11.77
N ASP A 119 -16.25 15.46 -10.56
CA ASP A 119 -15.40 16.39 -9.81
C ASP A 119 -14.46 15.57 -8.92
N PRO A 120 -13.25 15.26 -9.39
CA PRO A 120 -12.32 14.41 -8.64
C PRO A 120 -11.95 14.97 -7.27
N MET A 121 -11.80 16.29 -7.14
CA MET A 121 -11.39 16.90 -5.87
C MET A 121 -12.48 16.78 -4.81
N ARG A 122 -13.73 17.06 -5.18
CA ARG A 122 -14.91 16.83 -4.32
C ARG A 122 -15.01 15.36 -3.89
N ASP A 123 -14.79 14.43 -4.82
CA ASP A 123 -14.95 13.00 -4.55
C ASP A 123 -13.87 12.49 -3.60
N ILE A 124 -12.63 13.03 -3.68
CA ILE A 124 -11.56 12.76 -2.71
C ILE A 124 -11.97 13.26 -1.31
N GLU A 125 -12.45 14.50 -1.20
CA GLU A 125 -12.93 15.07 0.06
C GLU A 125 -14.07 14.25 0.65
N THR A 126 -15.04 13.85 -0.18
CA THR A 126 -16.17 13.02 0.25
C THR A 126 -15.72 11.73 0.94
N ILE A 127 -14.81 10.98 0.35
CA ILE A 127 -14.32 9.72 0.94
C ILE A 127 -13.46 9.98 2.19
N ASN A 128 -12.65 11.03 2.20
CA ASN A 128 -11.88 11.40 3.40
C ASN A 128 -12.81 11.74 4.58
N LEU A 129 -13.90 12.45 4.34
CA LEU A 129 -14.92 12.74 5.35
C LEU A 129 -15.63 11.47 5.84
N GLU A 130 -16.00 10.54 4.95
CA GLU A 130 -16.61 9.27 5.34
C GLU A 130 -15.65 8.43 6.24
N PHE A 131 -14.36 8.45 5.98
CA PHE A 131 -13.37 7.80 6.85
C PHE A 131 -13.27 8.50 8.21
N ALA A 132 -13.21 9.84 8.23
CA ALA A 132 -13.16 10.62 9.46
C ALA A 132 -14.38 10.37 10.34
N PHE A 133 -15.60 10.38 9.78
CA PHE A 133 -16.82 10.10 10.51
C PHE A 133 -16.89 8.66 11.04
N SER A 134 -16.43 7.68 10.24
CA SER A 134 -16.33 6.30 10.70
C SER A 134 -15.42 6.17 11.92
N ASP A 135 -14.25 6.80 11.87
CA ASP A 135 -13.29 6.78 12.97
C ASP A 135 -13.79 7.52 14.19
N LEU A 136 -14.44 8.68 14.00
CA LEU A 136 -15.04 9.45 15.07
C LEU A 136 -16.08 8.62 15.85
N ALA A 137 -16.95 7.90 15.14
CA ALA A 137 -17.94 7.03 15.77
C ALA A 137 -17.29 5.90 16.60
N ILE A 138 -16.18 5.31 16.13
CA ILE A 138 -15.43 4.29 16.86
C ILE A 138 -14.80 4.88 18.12
N ILE A 139 -14.14 6.03 18.01
CA ILE A 139 -13.45 6.73 19.10
C ILE A 139 -14.45 7.16 20.16
N GLU A 140 -15.55 7.82 19.80
CA GLU A 140 -16.58 8.27 20.74
C GLU A 140 -17.19 7.12 21.53
N LYS A 141 -17.52 6.01 20.84
CA LYS A 141 -18.03 4.81 21.50
C LYS A 141 -17.03 4.23 22.51
N ARG A 142 -15.73 4.30 22.21
CA ARG A 142 -14.70 3.84 23.15
C ARG A 142 -14.53 4.79 24.32
N LEU A 143 -14.51 6.11 24.09
CA LEU A 143 -14.44 7.13 25.13
C LEU A 143 -15.58 7.01 26.13
N GLN A 144 -16.83 6.85 25.68
CA GLN A 144 -17.97 6.61 26.55
C GLN A 144 -17.80 5.37 27.45
N ARG A 145 -17.20 4.30 26.93
CA ARG A 145 -16.91 3.10 27.72
C ARG A 145 -15.83 3.34 28.76
N LEU A 146 -14.77 4.07 28.40
CA LEU A 146 -13.69 4.43 29.30
C LEU A 146 -14.18 5.29 30.45
N GLU A 147 -15.01 6.32 30.17
CA GLU A 147 -15.65 7.16 31.20
C GLU A 147 -16.44 6.35 32.22
N ALA A 148 -17.15 5.30 31.80
CA ALA A 148 -17.91 4.43 32.67
C ALA A 148 -17.05 3.41 33.44
N GLN A 149 -15.86 3.07 32.94
CA GLN A 149 -14.99 2.02 33.48
C GLN A 149 -13.89 2.57 34.40
N ILE A 150 -13.25 3.68 34.06
CA ILE A 150 -12.12 4.28 34.79
C ILE A 150 -12.43 4.46 36.28
N PRO A 151 -13.62 4.93 36.72
CA PRO A 151 -13.94 5.10 38.14
C PRO A 151 -13.95 3.78 38.93
N LYS A 152 -14.06 2.64 38.25
CA LYS A 152 -14.13 1.30 38.87
C LYS A 152 -12.75 0.61 38.89
N MET A 153 -11.76 1.14 38.18
CA MET A 153 -10.42 0.58 38.06
C MET A 153 -9.47 1.11 39.15
N ARG A 154 -8.36 0.40 39.39
CA ARG A 154 -7.33 0.78 40.35
C ARG A 154 -5.92 0.43 39.85
N GLY A 155 -4.91 1.14 40.35
CA GLY A 155 -3.51 0.87 40.04
C GLY A 155 -3.17 0.98 38.56
N ALA A 156 -2.30 0.14 38.06
CA ALA A 156 -1.77 0.19 36.69
C ALA A 156 -2.86 0.04 35.61
N GLU A 157 -3.94 -0.67 35.89
CA GLU A 157 -5.06 -0.80 34.95
C GLU A 157 -5.79 0.53 34.76
N LYS A 158 -5.98 1.29 35.84
CA LYS A 158 -6.55 2.64 35.77
C LYS A 158 -5.67 3.58 34.95
N GLU A 159 -4.37 3.58 35.22
CA GLU A 159 -3.39 4.40 34.51
C GLU A 159 -3.38 4.09 32.99
N ALA A 160 -3.49 2.81 32.62
CA ALA A 160 -3.56 2.40 31.22
C ALA A 160 -4.82 2.93 30.51
N TYR A 161 -5.99 2.87 31.20
CA TYR A 161 -7.24 3.39 30.62
C TYR A 161 -7.30 4.92 30.57
N GLU A 162 -6.70 5.60 31.56
CA GLU A 162 -6.56 7.05 31.54
C GLU A 162 -5.65 7.51 30.41
N ARG A 163 -4.52 6.80 30.15
CA ARG A 163 -3.64 7.06 28.99
C ARG A 163 -4.38 6.86 27.68
N GLU A 164 -5.11 5.74 27.52
CA GLU A 164 -5.92 5.48 26.34
C GLU A 164 -6.94 6.59 26.10
N GLN A 165 -7.61 7.07 27.17
CA GLN A 165 -8.58 8.17 27.09
C GLN A 165 -7.93 9.45 26.57
N VAL A 166 -6.75 9.81 27.06
CA VAL A 166 -6.01 10.99 26.61
C VAL A 166 -5.67 10.90 25.11
N VAL A 167 -5.14 9.76 24.67
CA VAL A 167 -4.81 9.53 23.26
C VAL A 167 -6.05 9.64 22.38
N LEU A 168 -7.12 8.95 22.73
CA LEU A 168 -8.37 8.98 21.94
C LEU A 168 -9.04 10.35 21.93
N THR A 169 -8.95 11.12 23.02
CA THR A 169 -9.45 12.51 23.05
C THR A 169 -8.67 13.37 22.07
N GLY A 170 -7.33 13.27 22.05
CA GLY A 170 -6.50 14.02 21.09
C GLY A 170 -6.80 13.64 19.62
N LEU A 171 -7.08 12.34 19.35
CA LEU A 171 -7.49 11.92 18.00
C LEU A 171 -8.88 12.47 17.62
N LYS A 172 -9.82 12.50 18.57
CA LYS A 172 -11.12 13.09 18.35
C LYS A 172 -11.01 14.57 18.01
N ASP A 173 -10.24 15.32 18.82
CA ASP A 173 -10.03 16.75 18.61
C ASP A 173 -9.39 17.05 17.24
N ALA A 174 -8.47 16.20 16.78
CA ALA A 174 -7.87 16.30 15.45
C ALA A 174 -8.91 16.10 14.33
N LEU A 175 -9.75 15.07 14.43
CA LEU A 175 -10.82 14.82 13.45
C LEU A 175 -11.85 15.94 13.41
N GLU A 176 -12.22 16.52 14.56
CA GLU A 176 -13.13 17.68 14.65
C GLU A 176 -12.51 18.97 14.05
N GLN A 177 -11.19 19.00 13.83
CA GLN A 177 -10.45 20.06 13.15
C GLN A 177 -10.11 19.71 11.69
N ASP A 178 -10.80 18.75 11.09
CA ASP A 178 -10.58 18.26 9.73
C ASP A 178 -9.16 17.71 9.49
N GLN A 179 -8.43 17.31 10.54
CA GLN A 179 -7.09 16.75 10.42
C GLN A 179 -7.14 15.23 10.30
N PRO A 180 -6.68 14.63 9.19
CA PRO A 180 -6.64 13.19 9.01
C PRO A 180 -5.73 12.52 10.03
N LEU A 181 -6.16 11.37 10.60
CA LEU A 181 -5.37 10.66 11.61
C LEU A 181 -4.04 10.10 11.07
N ARG A 182 -3.89 9.96 9.75
CA ARG A 182 -2.63 9.56 9.11
C ARG A 182 -1.49 10.56 9.31
N ASP A 183 -1.82 11.83 9.61
CA ASP A 183 -0.85 12.87 9.90
C ASP A 183 -0.57 12.97 11.40
N VAL A 184 -1.48 12.49 12.24
CA VAL A 184 -1.39 12.56 13.71
C VAL A 184 -0.75 11.32 14.31
N VAL A 185 -1.24 10.13 13.92
CA VAL A 185 -0.81 8.86 14.51
C VAL A 185 0.71 8.63 14.44
N PRO A 186 1.41 8.96 13.33
CA PRO A 186 2.87 8.80 13.26
C PRO A 186 3.63 9.65 14.28
N THR A 187 3.07 10.76 14.76
CA THR A 187 3.71 11.68 15.74
C THR A 187 3.56 11.19 17.18
N LEU A 188 2.69 10.21 17.44
CA LEU A 188 2.49 9.65 18.78
C LEU A 188 3.67 8.76 19.21
N ASP A 189 3.85 8.64 20.52
CA ASP A 189 4.80 7.69 21.07
C ASP A 189 4.53 6.25 20.61
N PRO A 190 5.57 5.39 20.46
CA PRO A 190 5.41 4.01 20.01
C PRO A 190 4.41 3.20 20.86
N ASP A 191 4.37 3.43 22.16
CA ASP A 191 3.43 2.73 23.05
C ASP A 191 1.99 3.21 22.84
N ASP A 192 1.76 4.49 22.56
CA ASP A 192 0.43 5.03 22.24
C ASP A 192 -0.06 4.52 20.88
N ARG A 193 0.83 4.41 19.88
CA ARG A 193 0.50 3.78 18.60
C ARG A 193 0.04 2.33 18.76
N LYS A 194 0.66 1.56 19.67
CA LYS A 194 0.25 0.18 19.95
C LYS A 194 -1.16 0.10 20.51
N LEU A 195 -1.61 1.08 21.32
CA LEU A 195 -2.98 1.12 21.82
C LEU A 195 -4.01 1.20 20.69
N LEU A 196 -3.63 1.83 19.57
CA LEU A 196 -4.51 2.06 18.43
C LEU A 196 -4.61 0.88 17.46
N SER A 197 -3.72 -0.12 17.54
CA SER A 197 -3.61 -1.23 16.58
C SER A 197 -4.90 -2.05 16.40
N GLY A 198 -5.77 -2.09 17.40
CA GLY A 198 -7.03 -2.84 17.36
C GLY A 198 -8.25 -2.05 16.89
N PHE A 199 -8.12 -0.74 16.66
CA PHE A 199 -9.26 0.12 16.33
C PHE A 199 -9.63 0.08 14.84
N GLY A 200 -8.66 -0.21 13.96
CA GLY A 200 -8.88 -0.26 12.52
C GLY A 200 -9.27 1.10 11.91
N LEU A 201 -8.73 2.20 12.46
CA LEU A 201 -9.01 3.57 12.04
C LEU A 201 -8.66 3.77 10.56
N LEU A 202 -9.63 4.20 9.77
CA LEU A 202 -9.48 4.30 8.30
C LEU A 202 -8.72 5.54 7.88
N SER A 203 -8.98 6.68 8.51
CA SER A 203 -8.28 7.93 8.22
C SER A 203 -6.82 7.94 8.71
N ALA A 204 -6.44 6.93 9.54
CA ALA A 204 -5.06 6.72 9.98
C ALA A 204 -4.21 5.91 8.99
N LYS A 205 -4.85 5.25 8.00
CA LYS A 205 -4.14 4.41 7.03
C LYS A 205 -3.45 5.24 5.96
N PRO A 206 -2.26 4.80 5.48
CA PRO A 206 -1.66 5.32 4.26
C PRO A 206 -2.65 5.26 3.09
N LEU A 207 -2.65 6.28 2.22
CA LEU A 207 -3.63 6.46 1.16
C LEU A 207 -2.94 6.73 -0.19
N LEU A 208 -3.19 5.88 -1.19
CA LEU A 208 -2.93 6.21 -2.58
C LEU A 208 -4.21 6.75 -3.21
N ILE A 209 -4.21 8.03 -3.60
CA ILE A 209 -5.24 8.63 -4.43
C ILE A 209 -4.89 8.31 -5.88
N LEU A 210 -5.73 7.53 -6.54
CA LEU A 210 -5.53 7.07 -7.91
C LEU A 210 -6.61 7.63 -8.82
N LEU A 211 -6.26 8.66 -9.61
CA LEU A 211 -7.15 9.30 -10.56
C LEU A 211 -7.33 8.37 -11.78
N ASN A 212 -8.53 7.86 -11.96
CA ASN A 212 -8.88 7.03 -13.11
C ASN A 212 -9.36 7.93 -14.25
N THR A 213 -8.51 8.13 -15.24
CA THR A 213 -8.71 9.05 -16.37
C THR A 213 -9.21 8.33 -17.62
N GLY A 214 -9.84 9.07 -18.54
CA GLY A 214 -10.20 8.59 -19.88
C GLY A 214 -9.04 8.73 -20.88
N GLU A 215 -9.22 8.13 -22.06
CA GLU A 215 -8.23 8.19 -23.15
C GLU A 215 -7.91 9.63 -23.57
N SER A 216 -8.92 10.50 -23.64
CA SER A 216 -8.77 11.91 -24.03
C SER A 216 -7.95 12.75 -23.01
N GLN A 217 -7.66 12.19 -21.84
CA GLN A 217 -6.95 12.88 -20.77
C GLN A 217 -5.52 12.36 -20.59
N LEU A 218 -5.02 11.49 -21.45
CA LEU A 218 -3.65 10.99 -21.38
C LEU A 218 -2.62 12.13 -21.51
N GLY A 219 -1.49 12.01 -20.82
CA GLY A 219 -0.41 12.99 -20.84
C GLY A 219 -0.74 14.26 -20.04
N ALA A 220 -0.48 15.42 -20.60
CA ALA A 220 -0.57 16.71 -19.90
C ALA A 220 -1.86 17.01 -19.12
N PRO A 221 -3.09 16.66 -19.60
CA PRO A 221 -4.30 16.83 -18.80
C PRO A 221 -4.33 15.96 -17.54
N SER A 222 -3.85 14.71 -17.61
CA SER A 222 -3.71 13.82 -16.46
C SER A 222 -2.69 14.37 -15.47
N ASP A 223 -1.54 14.86 -15.96
CA ASP A 223 -0.49 15.45 -15.12
C ASP A 223 -0.98 16.69 -14.34
N ALA A 224 -1.80 17.53 -14.98
CA ALA A 224 -2.41 18.69 -14.35
C ALA A 224 -3.35 18.30 -13.22
N LEU A 225 -4.20 17.27 -13.42
CA LEU A 225 -5.07 16.74 -12.36
C LEU A 225 -4.28 16.14 -11.19
N VAL A 226 -3.20 15.40 -11.49
CA VAL A 226 -2.30 14.87 -10.46
C VAL A 226 -1.64 15.99 -9.68
N ALA A 227 -1.18 17.07 -10.35
CA ALA A 227 -0.56 18.22 -9.71
C ALA A 227 -1.54 18.92 -8.76
N GLU A 228 -2.79 19.18 -9.21
CA GLU A 228 -3.85 19.76 -8.39
C GLU A 228 -4.16 18.91 -7.16
N ALA A 229 -4.34 17.59 -7.36
CA ALA A 229 -4.63 16.68 -6.25
C ALA A 229 -3.45 16.58 -5.26
N ARG A 230 -2.21 16.65 -5.74
CA ARG A 230 -1.02 16.70 -4.87
C ARG A 230 -0.97 17.99 -4.06
N GLU A 231 -1.24 19.13 -4.65
CA GLU A 231 -1.25 20.40 -3.92
C GLU A 231 -2.27 20.41 -2.77
N ARG A 232 -3.43 19.77 -2.96
CA ARG A 232 -4.53 19.77 -1.98
C ARG A 232 -4.45 18.68 -0.95
N PHE A 233 -3.95 17.49 -1.30
CA PHE A 233 -4.11 16.28 -0.48
C PHE A 233 -2.82 15.54 -0.17
N ALA A 234 -1.68 15.86 -0.81
CA ALA A 234 -0.44 15.13 -0.53
C ALA A 234 0.09 15.41 0.88
N GLY A 235 0.66 14.38 1.48
CA GLY A 235 1.29 14.38 2.79
C GLY A 235 2.25 13.19 2.90
N ASP A 236 2.92 13.04 4.03
CA ASP A 236 3.92 11.98 4.22
C ASP A 236 3.35 10.56 4.00
N ASN A 237 2.06 10.39 4.28
CA ASN A 237 1.34 9.11 4.15
C ASN A 237 0.27 9.14 3.06
N VAL A 238 0.38 10.06 2.09
CA VAL A 238 -0.52 10.19 0.94
C VAL A 238 0.28 10.27 -0.33
N ALA A 239 0.06 9.32 -1.24
CA ALA A 239 0.55 9.39 -2.61
C ALA A 239 -0.59 9.72 -3.58
N VAL A 240 -0.26 10.41 -4.68
CA VAL A 240 -1.22 10.74 -5.75
C VAL A 240 -0.63 10.32 -7.08
N ASP A 241 -1.40 9.55 -7.86
CA ASP A 241 -1.02 9.15 -9.20
C ASP A 241 -2.27 9.03 -10.10
N ALA A 242 -2.09 8.79 -11.40
CA ALA A 242 -3.16 8.59 -12.34
C ALA A 242 -2.88 7.41 -13.27
N LEU A 243 -3.96 6.80 -13.76
CA LEU A 243 -3.93 5.83 -14.85
C LEU A 243 -5.26 5.88 -15.61
N SER A 244 -5.27 5.35 -16.83
CA SER A 244 -6.51 4.96 -17.49
C SER A 244 -6.74 3.46 -17.28
N GLY A 245 -7.63 3.11 -16.36
CA GLY A 245 -7.88 1.71 -16.01
C GLY A 245 -8.36 0.88 -17.21
N GLN A 246 -9.10 1.49 -18.13
CA GLN A 246 -9.56 0.82 -19.34
C GLN A 246 -8.39 0.53 -20.29
N ILE A 247 -7.55 1.51 -20.57
CA ILE A 247 -6.39 1.36 -21.47
C ILE A 247 -5.41 0.33 -20.88
N GLU A 248 -5.11 0.42 -19.60
CA GLU A 248 -4.21 -0.54 -18.94
C GLU A 248 -4.78 -1.97 -18.96
N MET A 249 -6.09 -2.13 -18.82
CA MET A 249 -6.75 -3.43 -18.96
C MET A 249 -6.67 -3.94 -20.40
N GLU A 250 -6.80 -3.09 -21.41
CA GLU A 250 -6.65 -3.45 -22.82
C GLU A 250 -5.22 -3.85 -23.14
N ILE A 251 -4.22 -3.06 -22.73
CA ILE A 251 -2.79 -3.40 -22.85
C ILE A 251 -2.49 -4.77 -22.24
N GLY A 252 -3.04 -5.04 -21.04
CA GLY A 252 -2.82 -6.31 -20.34
C GLY A 252 -3.37 -7.56 -21.04
N ARG A 253 -4.28 -7.39 -22.03
CA ARG A 253 -4.88 -8.47 -22.82
C ARG A 253 -4.15 -8.73 -24.13
N LEU A 254 -3.29 -7.82 -24.56
CA LEU A 254 -2.52 -7.94 -25.80
C LEU A 254 -1.24 -8.77 -25.55
N ASP A 255 -0.74 -9.41 -26.61
CA ASP A 255 0.63 -9.90 -26.63
C ASP A 255 1.63 -8.74 -26.64
N THR A 256 2.90 -9.03 -26.36
CA THR A 256 3.94 -7.99 -26.19
C THR A 256 4.07 -7.08 -27.41
N GLU A 257 4.08 -7.64 -28.62
CA GLU A 257 4.23 -6.87 -29.87
C GLU A 257 3.03 -5.96 -30.13
N SER A 258 1.82 -6.49 -29.96
CA SER A 258 0.57 -5.73 -30.09
C SER A 258 0.44 -4.64 -29.02
N ALA A 259 0.89 -4.91 -27.78
CA ALA A 259 0.89 -3.94 -26.69
C ALA A 259 1.84 -2.77 -26.97
N GLU A 260 3.05 -3.04 -27.49
CA GLU A 260 4.01 -2.00 -27.88
C GLU A 260 3.45 -1.08 -28.98
N ILE A 261 2.81 -1.66 -30.02
CA ILE A 261 2.18 -0.90 -31.08
C ILE A 261 1.03 -0.05 -30.53
N PHE A 262 0.17 -0.63 -29.71
CA PHE A 262 -0.99 0.08 -29.14
C PHE A 262 -0.55 1.24 -28.22
N MET A 263 0.45 1.03 -27.38
CA MET A 263 1.03 2.09 -26.53
C MET A 263 1.66 3.21 -27.38
N ALA A 264 2.40 2.85 -28.44
CA ALA A 264 3.01 3.83 -29.35
C ALA A 264 1.96 4.70 -30.06
N ASP A 265 0.84 4.12 -30.50
CA ASP A 265 -0.27 4.84 -31.13
C ASP A 265 -0.95 5.84 -30.19
N LEU A 266 -0.96 5.53 -28.87
CA LEU A 266 -1.51 6.41 -27.83
C LEU A 266 -0.45 7.36 -27.23
N GLY A 267 0.80 7.30 -27.69
CA GLY A 267 1.90 8.11 -27.14
C GLY A 267 2.30 7.72 -25.70
N ILE A 268 2.03 6.48 -25.30
CA ILE A 268 2.40 5.92 -23.98
C ILE A 268 3.76 5.26 -24.11
N GLU A 269 4.75 5.77 -23.37
CA GLU A 269 6.10 5.20 -23.37
C GLU A 269 6.21 3.94 -22.48
N GLU A 270 5.50 3.90 -21.36
CA GLU A 270 5.52 2.80 -20.40
C GLU A 270 4.14 2.65 -19.73
N SER A 271 3.69 1.41 -19.50
CA SER A 271 2.48 1.12 -18.72
C SER A 271 2.58 1.70 -17.30
N SER A 272 1.52 2.37 -16.86
CA SER A 272 1.45 2.97 -15.51
C SER A 272 1.42 1.93 -14.39
N LEU A 273 1.05 0.67 -14.70
CA LEU A 273 0.84 -0.37 -13.67
C LEU A 273 2.10 -0.62 -12.83
N GLY A 274 3.27 -0.73 -13.48
CA GLY A 274 4.53 -0.94 -12.77
C GLY A 274 4.84 0.19 -11.79
N ARG A 275 4.59 1.44 -12.19
CA ARG A 275 4.75 2.63 -11.34
C ARG A 275 3.78 2.60 -10.17
N ILE A 276 2.50 2.34 -10.40
CA ILE A 276 1.47 2.31 -9.36
C ILE A 276 1.73 1.19 -8.34
N ILE A 277 2.17 0.01 -8.80
CA ILE A 277 2.56 -1.08 -7.89
C ILE A 277 3.74 -0.65 -7.01
N ARG A 278 4.77 -0.01 -7.57
CA ARG A 278 5.91 0.51 -6.80
C ARG A 278 5.47 1.59 -5.81
N VAL A 279 4.68 2.58 -6.24
CA VAL A 279 4.15 3.64 -5.35
C VAL A 279 3.33 3.05 -4.20
N SER A 280 2.51 2.03 -4.49
CA SER A 280 1.74 1.32 -3.45
C SER A 280 2.64 0.61 -2.45
N PHE A 281 3.74 0.04 -2.92
CA PHE A 281 4.74 -0.65 -2.10
C PHE A 281 5.51 0.32 -1.20
N ASP A 282 5.95 1.45 -1.78
CA ASP A 282 6.68 2.51 -1.06
C ASP A 282 5.80 3.17 0.00
N LEU A 283 4.51 3.42 -0.31
CA LEU A 283 3.52 3.99 0.60
C LEU A 283 3.33 3.15 1.87
N LEU A 284 3.54 1.84 1.77
CA LEU A 284 3.48 0.92 2.90
C LEU A 284 4.75 0.95 3.77
N GLY A 285 5.73 1.80 3.43
CA GLY A 285 7.03 1.80 4.11
C GLY A 285 7.80 0.51 3.92
N LEU A 286 7.51 -0.23 2.85
CA LEU A 286 8.17 -1.49 2.53
C LEU A 286 9.41 -1.26 1.67
N MET A 287 10.37 -2.16 1.77
CA MET A 287 11.54 -2.19 0.91
C MET A 287 11.96 -3.62 0.62
N PRO A 288 12.54 -3.89 -0.57
CA PRO A 288 13.12 -5.18 -0.86
C PRO A 288 14.58 -5.25 -0.43
N PHE A 289 15.00 -6.42 0.05
CA PHE A 289 16.37 -6.89 0.00
C PHE A 289 16.43 -8.17 -0.83
N PHE A 290 17.63 -8.54 -1.29
CA PHE A 290 17.79 -9.66 -2.20
C PHE A 290 18.63 -10.79 -1.59
N THR A 291 18.26 -12.01 -1.94
CA THR A 291 19.15 -13.18 -1.82
C THR A 291 19.48 -13.67 -3.23
N VAL A 292 20.73 -14.01 -3.47
CA VAL A 292 21.20 -14.46 -4.78
C VAL A 292 21.96 -15.79 -4.64
N GLY A 293 21.68 -16.72 -5.53
CA GLY A 293 22.30 -18.04 -5.56
C GLY A 293 22.07 -18.74 -6.88
N PRO A 294 22.65 -19.93 -7.10
CA PRO A 294 22.44 -20.69 -8.32
C PRO A 294 21.00 -21.21 -8.44
N ASP A 295 20.35 -21.52 -7.34
CA ASP A 295 18.98 -22.06 -7.33
C ASP A 295 17.94 -20.94 -7.49
N GLU A 296 18.18 -19.77 -6.84
CA GLU A 296 17.19 -18.71 -6.77
C GLU A 296 17.82 -17.34 -6.60
N CYS A 297 17.30 -16.34 -7.36
CA CYS A 297 17.38 -14.93 -7.03
C CYS A 297 16.00 -14.46 -6.55
N ARG A 298 15.94 -13.91 -5.33
CA ARG A 298 14.65 -13.54 -4.72
C ARG A 298 14.71 -12.17 -4.08
N ALA A 299 13.63 -11.40 -4.31
CA ALA A 299 13.31 -10.19 -3.54
C ALA A 299 12.47 -10.56 -2.31
N TRP A 300 12.95 -10.16 -1.14
CA TRP A 300 12.26 -10.29 0.14
C TRP A 300 11.72 -8.94 0.56
N THR A 301 10.50 -8.91 1.04
CA THR A 301 9.84 -7.68 1.51
C THR A 301 10.01 -7.54 3.02
N VAL A 302 10.46 -6.38 3.45
CA VAL A 302 10.55 -5.98 4.86
C VAL A 302 10.15 -4.52 5.02
N GLU A 303 9.80 -4.11 6.24
CA GLU A 303 9.59 -2.70 6.58
C GLU A 303 10.91 -1.93 6.57
N GLN A 304 10.87 -0.65 6.25
CA GLN A 304 12.03 0.22 6.36
C GLN A 304 12.48 0.33 7.82
N GLY A 305 13.80 0.31 8.04
CA GLY A 305 14.38 0.41 9.38
C GLY A 305 14.50 -0.90 10.14
N VAL A 306 14.12 -2.05 9.55
CA VAL A 306 14.32 -3.36 10.22
C VAL A 306 15.79 -3.71 10.36
N THR A 307 16.08 -4.43 11.43
CA THR A 307 17.41 -4.98 11.69
C THR A 307 17.68 -6.24 10.86
N ALA A 308 18.96 -6.60 10.70
CA ALA A 308 19.35 -7.82 9.99
C ALA A 308 18.74 -9.09 10.60
N VAL A 309 18.55 -9.14 11.92
CA VAL A 309 17.93 -10.30 12.57
C VAL A 309 16.41 -10.37 12.28
N GLU A 310 15.74 -9.24 12.16
CA GLU A 310 14.32 -9.18 11.75
C GLU A 310 14.16 -9.53 10.27
N ALA A 311 15.03 -9.02 9.41
CA ALA A 311 15.07 -9.38 8.00
C ALA A 311 15.32 -10.88 7.76
N ALA A 312 16.16 -11.52 8.59
CA ALA A 312 16.35 -12.97 8.58
C ALA A 312 15.04 -13.71 8.90
N GLY A 313 14.19 -13.13 9.75
CA GLY A 313 12.86 -13.63 10.10
C GLY A 313 11.87 -13.60 8.92
N ALA A 314 12.01 -12.66 8.00
CA ALA A 314 11.22 -12.61 6.79
C ALA A 314 11.47 -13.82 5.86
N ILE A 315 12.67 -14.40 5.92
CA ILE A 315 13.02 -15.64 5.19
C ILE A 315 12.46 -16.86 5.92
N HIS A 316 12.85 -17.02 7.18
CA HIS A 316 12.39 -18.11 8.03
C HIS A 316 12.67 -17.86 9.52
N SER A 317 11.75 -18.29 10.40
CA SER A 317 11.90 -18.14 11.85
C SER A 317 13.13 -18.84 12.41
N ASP A 318 13.60 -19.94 11.80
CA ASP A 318 14.80 -20.65 12.22
C ASP A 318 16.07 -19.86 11.93
N ILE A 319 16.12 -19.15 10.78
CA ILE A 319 17.24 -18.28 10.43
C ILE A 319 17.31 -17.12 11.43
N GLN A 320 16.17 -16.55 11.81
CA GLN A 320 16.09 -15.50 12.83
C GLN A 320 16.60 -16.00 14.20
N ARG A 321 16.14 -17.17 14.65
CA ARG A 321 16.55 -17.76 15.95
C ARG A 321 18.02 -18.12 15.97
N GLY A 322 18.51 -18.72 14.89
CA GLY A 322 19.90 -19.16 14.76
C GLY A 322 20.86 -18.09 14.24
N PHE A 323 20.44 -16.83 14.09
CA PHE A 323 21.20 -15.77 13.46
C PHE A 323 22.60 -15.58 14.10
N ILE A 324 23.64 -15.67 13.28
CA ILE A 324 25.04 -15.42 13.68
C ILE A 324 25.49 -14.07 13.10
N ARG A 325 25.43 -13.90 11.79
CA ARG A 325 25.84 -12.69 11.04
C ARG A 325 25.13 -12.60 9.71
N ALA A 326 25.08 -11.40 9.15
CA ALA A 326 24.70 -11.15 7.76
C ALA A 326 25.95 -10.80 6.95
N GLU A 327 26.12 -11.43 5.80
CA GLU A 327 27.08 -11.02 4.76
C GLU A 327 26.32 -10.16 3.77
N VAL A 328 26.72 -8.89 3.64
CA VAL A 328 25.96 -7.85 2.94
C VAL A 328 26.82 -7.21 1.86
N VAL A 329 26.25 -7.04 0.67
CA VAL A 329 26.79 -6.21 -0.42
C VAL A 329 25.67 -5.27 -0.86
N ALA A 330 25.95 -3.96 -0.95
CA ALA A 330 24.98 -3.04 -1.53
C ALA A 330 24.77 -3.34 -3.03
N TYR A 331 23.56 -3.10 -3.54
CA TYR A 331 23.23 -3.39 -4.93
C TYR A 331 24.21 -2.73 -5.91
N ASP A 332 24.48 -1.43 -5.76
CA ASP A 332 25.37 -0.68 -6.66
C ASP A 332 26.81 -1.21 -6.62
N ASP A 333 27.29 -1.58 -5.43
CA ASP A 333 28.62 -2.20 -5.25
C ASP A 333 28.69 -3.57 -5.95
N MET A 334 27.59 -4.33 -5.91
CA MET A 334 27.51 -5.63 -6.59
C MET A 334 27.54 -5.49 -8.10
N ILE A 335 26.78 -4.54 -8.65
CA ILE A 335 26.78 -4.26 -10.09
C ILE A 335 28.16 -3.79 -10.56
N ALA A 336 28.80 -2.88 -9.81
CA ALA A 336 30.15 -2.40 -10.12
C ALA A 336 31.22 -3.51 -10.05
N ALA A 337 31.10 -4.43 -9.08
CA ALA A 337 32.03 -5.54 -8.90
C ALA A 337 31.84 -6.68 -9.93
N GLY A 338 30.62 -6.88 -10.43
CA GLY A 338 30.28 -7.95 -11.38
C GLY A 338 30.22 -9.37 -10.79
N THR A 339 30.90 -9.64 -9.68
CA THR A 339 30.88 -10.94 -8.98
C THR A 339 31.07 -10.77 -7.47
N LEU A 340 30.52 -11.71 -6.68
CA LEU A 340 30.75 -11.74 -5.22
C LEU A 340 32.25 -11.85 -4.86
N ALA A 341 33.05 -12.56 -5.66
CA ALA A 341 34.49 -12.67 -5.44
C ALA A 341 35.18 -11.31 -5.60
N GLN A 342 34.75 -10.52 -6.58
CA GLN A 342 35.30 -9.21 -6.86
C GLN A 342 34.82 -8.18 -5.80
N ALA A 343 33.57 -8.24 -5.36
CA ALA A 343 33.07 -7.43 -4.25
C ALA A 343 33.88 -7.69 -2.95
N LYS A 344 34.24 -8.94 -2.67
CA LYS A 344 35.16 -9.29 -1.57
C LYS A 344 36.55 -8.69 -1.75
N ALA A 345 37.14 -8.77 -2.96
CA ALA A 345 38.45 -8.20 -3.25
C ALA A 345 38.48 -6.67 -3.14
N LEU A 346 37.37 -6.01 -3.50
CA LEU A 346 37.22 -4.55 -3.41
C LEU A 346 36.87 -4.06 -1.98
N GLY A 347 36.57 -4.99 -1.05
CA GLY A 347 36.21 -4.64 0.33
C GLY A 347 34.78 -4.11 0.52
N THR A 348 33.93 -4.22 -0.48
CA THR A 348 32.51 -3.82 -0.40
C THR A 348 31.61 -4.91 0.18
N PHE A 349 32.13 -6.13 0.33
CA PHE A 349 31.48 -7.24 1.03
C PHE A 349 31.68 -7.11 2.54
N ARG A 350 30.60 -6.79 3.25
CA ARG A 350 30.61 -6.50 4.70
C ARG A 350 30.08 -7.66 5.50
N ARG A 351 30.50 -7.77 6.75
CA ARG A 351 29.93 -8.68 7.72
C ARG A 351 29.26 -7.89 8.84
N GLU A 352 27.95 -7.99 8.92
CA GLU A 352 27.12 -7.18 9.79
C GLU A 352 26.53 -8.03 10.95
N GLY A 353 26.30 -7.36 12.07
CA GLY A 353 25.70 -7.96 13.27
C GLY A 353 24.17 -7.84 13.28
N LYS A 354 23.57 -8.28 14.41
CA LYS A 354 22.11 -8.31 14.61
C LYS A 354 21.43 -6.95 14.45
N THR A 355 22.13 -5.87 14.81
CA THR A 355 21.58 -4.49 14.86
C THR A 355 21.81 -3.70 13.58
N TYR A 356 22.40 -4.31 12.56
CA TYR A 356 22.55 -3.66 11.26
C TYR A 356 21.15 -3.34 10.69
N ILE A 357 20.95 -2.09 10.29
CA ILE A 357 19.71 -1.66 9.63
C ILE A 357 19.83 -1.95 8.15
N VAL A 358 19.01 -2.86 7.68
CA VAL A 358 18.98 -3.28 6.26
C VAL A 358 18.59 -2.09 5.39
N GLN A 359 19.25 -1.98 4.24
CA GLN A 359 18.97 -0.94 3.25
C GLN A 359 18.24 -1.54 2.04
N SER A 360 17.43 -0.71 1.36
CA SER A 360 16.74 -1.14 0.13
C SER A 360 17.75 -1.56 -0.93
N GLY A 361 17.61 -2.78 -1.42
CA GLY A 361 18.51 -3.33 -2.43
C GLY A 361 19.74 -4.07 -1.88
N ASP A 362 19.94 -4.14 -0.57
CA ASP A 362 21.00 -4.97 0.00
C ASP A 362 20.89 -6.41 -0.49
N ILE A 363 22.01 -6.97 -0.89
CA ILE A 363 22.15 -8.40 -1.23
C ILE A 363 22.71 -9.08 0.01
N ILE A 364 21.93 -9.97 0.62
CA ILE A 364 22.22 -10.51 1.95
C ILE A 364 22.31 -12.03 1.93
N ASN A 365 23.37 -12.57 2.53
CA ASN A 365 23.49 -13.98 2.88
C ASN A 365 23.54 -14.11 4.40
N PHE A 366 22.53 -14.77 4.99
CA PHE A 366 22.45 -14.95 6.45
C PHE A 366 23.21 -16.20 6.88
N LEU A 367 24.16 -16.04 7.78
CA LEU A 367 24.85 -17.13 8.46
C LEU A 367 24.10 -17.45 9.76
N PHE A 368 23.66 -18.66 9.90
CA PHE A 368 22.88 -19.13 11.05
C PHE A 368 23.27 -20.54 11.46
N ASN A 369 22.93 -20.88 12.69
CA ASN A 369 23.10 -22.23 13.24
C ASN A 369 21.78 -22.64 13.93
N VAL A 370 21.22 -23.78 13.55
CA VAL A 370 19.97 -24.33 14.10
C VAL A 370 20.29 -25.45 15.07
#